data_a640081f2154852ab2dd0af3b2506115
#
_entry.id   a640081f2154852ab2dd0af3b2506115
#
_cell.length_a   1.000
_cell.length_b   1.000
_cell.length_c   1.000
_cell.angle_alpha   90.00
_cell.angle_beta   90.00
_cell.angle_gamma   90.00
#
_symmetry.space_group_name_H-M   'P 1'
#
loop_
_entity.id
_entity.type
_entity.pdbx_description
1 polymer ?
#
loop_
_entity_poly.entity_id
_entity_poly.type
_entity_poly.pdbx_seq_one_letter_code
_entity_poly.pdbx_strand_id
1 'polypeptide(L)'
;MASLKDVARLAGVSMMTVSRVMHNAESVRPATRDRVLQAIQTLNYVPDLSARKMRAQGRKPSTLAVLAQDTATTPFSVDILLAIEQTASEFGWNSFLINIFSEDDAARAARQLLAHRPDGIIYTTMGLRHITLPESL
;
A
#
# COMPACT_ATOMS: atom_id res chain seq x y z
N MET A 1 -14.92 10.76 -5.82
CA MET A 1 -13.71 10.83 -4.98
C MET A 1 -13.07 12.20 -5.17
N ALA A 2 -12.77 12.92 -4.09
CA ALA A 2 -12.12 14.22 -4.20
C ALA A 2 -10.71 14.08 -4.75
N SER A 3 -10.28 15.04 -5.57
CA SER A 3 -8.96 15.08 -6.19
C SER A 3 -8.07 16.16 -5.55
N LEU A 4 -6.76 16.08 -5.77
CA LEU A 4 -5.81 17.13 -5.38
C LEU A 4 -6.22 18.52 -5.90
N LYS A 5 -6.81 18.56 -7.11
CA LYS A 5 -7.32 19.78 -7.75
C LYS A 5 -8.51 20.37 -6.99
N ASP A 6 -9.37 19.52 -6.44
CA ASP A 6 -10.53 19.96 -5.66
C ASP A 6 -10.08 20.57 -4.33
N VAL A 7 -9.10 19.98 -3.66
CA VAL A 7 -8.48 20.53 -2.45
C VAL A 7 -7.84 21.88 -2.75
N ALA A 8 -7.06 21.99 -3.83
CA ALA A 8 -6.44 23.24 -4.24
C ALA A 8 -7.45 24.34 -4.49
N ARG A 9 -8.54 24.02 -5.18
CA ARG A 9 -9.66 24.95 -5.46
C ARG A 9 -10.34 25.41 -4.18
N LEU A 10 -10.68 24.49 -3.27
CA LEU A 10 -11.35 24.83 -2.01
C LEU A 10 -10.47 25.66 -1.09
N ALA A 11 -9.17 25.33 -1.02
CA ALA A 11 -8.21 26.08 -0.20
C ALA A 11 -7.76 27.42 -0.84
N GLY A 12 -8.09 27.68 -2.11
CA GLY A 12 -7.67 28.88 -2.83
C GLY A 12 -6.16 28.97 -3.06
N VAL A 13 -5.53 27.82 -3.37
CA VAL A 13 -4.08 27.72 -3.58
C VAL A 13 -3.76 26.84 -4.81
N SER A 14 -2.48 26.83 -5.23
CA SER A 14 -2.04 25.91 -6.29
C SER A 14 -1.97 24.45 -5.80
N MET A 15 -2.09 23.48 -6.72
CA MET A 15 -1.87 22.06 -6.41
C MET A 15 -0.47 21.80 -5.83
N MET A 16 0.53 22.58 -6.25
CA MET A 16 1.88 22.51 -5.70
C MET A 16 1.93 22.93 -4.23
N THR A 17 1.16 23.95 -3.83
CA THR A 17 1.05 24.37 -2.44
C THR A 17 0.38 23.29 -1.59
N VAL A 18 -0.69 22.65 -2.08
CA VAL A 18 -1.32 21.50 -1.40
C VAL A 18 -0.30 20.38 -1.22
N SER A 19 0.42 20.05 -2.27
CA SER A 19 1.48 19.02 -2.21
C SER A 19 2.56 19.35 -1.18
N ARG A 20 3.00 20.60 -1.09
CA ARG A 20 3.98 21.04 -0.08
C ARG A 20 3.45 20.90 1.34
N VAL A 21 2.20 21.30 1.61
CA VAL A 21 1.58 21.15 2.93
C VAL A 21 1.55 19.67 3.34
N MET A 22 1.27 18.76 2.41
CA MET A 22 1.21 17.33 2.67
C MET A 22 2.59 16.68 2.90
N HIS A 23 3.67 17.26 2.36
CA HIS A 23 5.02 16.69 2.46
C HIS A 23 5.90 17.38 3.50
N ASN A 24 5.76 18.68 3.64
CA ASN A 24 6.52 19.51 4.56
C ASN A 24 5.68 20.72 4.96
N ALA A 25 4.77 20.51 5.88
CA ALA A 25 3.83 21.51 6.35
C ALA A 25 4.52 22.76 6.91
N GLU A 26 5.70 22.60 7.51
CA GLU A 26 6.48 23.69 8.10
C GLU A 26 7.04 24.67 7.05
N SER A 27 7.20 24.21 5.81
CA SER A 27 7.68 25.06 4.71
C SER A 27 6.63 26.01 4.15
N VAL A 28 5.39 25.95 4.65
CA VAL A 28 4.27 26.76 4.19
C VAL A 28 3.77 27.65 5.31
N ARG A 29 3.40 28.91 4.98
CA ARG A 29 2.87 29.86 5.96
C ARG A 29 1.70 29.25 6.75
N PRO A 30 1.63 29.44 8.09
CA PRO A 30 0.62 28.81 8.95
C PRO A 30 -0.82 29.00 8.44
N ALA A 31 -1.20 30.23 8.09
CA ALA A 31 -2.54 30.52 7.58
C ALA A 31 -2.90 29.76 6.28
N THR A 32 -1.91 29.52 5.41
CA THR A 32 -2.11 28.77 4.17
C THR A 32 -2.19 27.27 4.46
N ARG A 33 -1.33 26.80 5.35
CA ARG A 33 -1.34 25.41 5.82
C ARG A 33 -2.70 25.04 6.41
N ASP A 34 -3.22 25.87 7.32
CA ASP A 34 -4.47 25.60 8.01
C ASP A 34 -5.66 25.53 7.03
N ARG A 35 -5.72 26.44 6.05
CA ARG A 35 -6.75 26.37 4.98
C ARG A 35 -6.66 25.10 4.16
N VAL A 36 -5.47 24.65 3.84
CA VAL A 36 -5.26 23.39 3.08
C VAL A 36 -5.68 22.18 3.91
N LEU A 37 -5.29 22.11 5.19
CA LEU A 37 -5.66 21.02 6.09
C LEU A 37 -7.18 20.97 6.28
N GLN A 38 -7.83 22.12 6.43
CA GLN A 38 -9.28 22.20 6.52
C GLN A 38 -9.96 21.72 5.23
N ALA A 39 -9.45 22.10 4.06
CA ALA A 39 -9.98 21.63 2.78
C ALA A 39 -9.83 20.11 2.59
N ILE A 40 -8.70 19.53 3.02
CA ILE A 40 -8.47 18.09 3.03
C ILE A 40 -9.51 17.37 3.89
N GLN A 41 -9.75 17.86 5.10
CA GLN A 41 -10.77 17.32 6.01
C GLN A 41 -12.18 17.43 5.45
N THR A 42 -12.56 18.63 4.96
CA THR A 42 -13.90 18.90 4.41
C THR A 42 -14.22 17.99 3.23
N LEU A 43 -13.24 17.74 2.35
CA LEU A 43 -13.40 16.90 1.17
C LEU A 43 -13.14 15.41 1.44
N ASN A 44 -12.76 15.07 2.67
CA ASN A 44 -12.29 13.72 3.02
C ASN A 44 -11.28 13.20 1.99
N TYR A 45 -10.33 14.05 1.60
CA TYR A 45 -9.36 13.76 0.57
C TYR A 45 -8.28 12.83 1.10
N VAL A 46 -8.13 11.68 0.47
CA VAL A 46 -7.04 10.74 0.72
C VAL A 46 -6.03 10.85 -0.42
N PRO A 47 -4.75 11.13 -0.12
CA PRO A 47 -3.71 11.20 -1.14
C PRO A 47 -3.58 9.88 -1.89
N ASP A 48 -3.56 9.93 -3.21
CA ASP A 48 -3.23 8.77 -4.03
C ASP A 48 -1.73 8.43 -3.87
N LEU A 49 -1.46 7.35 -3.16
CA LEU A 49 -0.10 6.85 -2.94
C LEU A 49 0.58 6.41 -4.25
N SER A 50 -0.21 6.04 -5.27
CA SER A 50 0.32 5.68 -6.59
C SER A 50 0.90 6.89 -7.31
N ALA A 51 0.21 8.04 -7.24
CA ALA A 51 0.73 9.31 -7.76
C ALA A 51 1.94 9.82 -6.96
N ARG A 52 2.01 9.49 -5.66
CA ARG A 52 3.13 9.80 -4.78
C ARG A 52 4.39 9.01 -5.16
N LYS A 53 4.23 7.74 -5.58
CA LYS A 53 5.32 6.86 -6.04
C LYS A 53 6.07 7.45 -7.26
N MET A 54 5.40 8.20 -8.12
CA MET A 54 6.01 8.77 -9.33
C MET A 54 6.81 10.06 -9.09
N ARG A 55 6.63 10.75 -7.95
CA ARG A 55 7.23 12.07 -7.69
C ARG A 55 8.26 12.12 -6.57
N ALA A 56 8.32 11.11 -5.71
CA ALA A 56 9.31 11.05 -4.65
C ALA A 56 10.67 10.65 -5.23
N GLN A 57 11.57 11.60 -5.32
CA GLN A 57 12.97 11.35 -5.64
C GLN A 57 13.53 10.26 -4.69
N GLY A 58 13.71 9.06 -5.22
CA GLY A 58 14.71 8.10 -4.77
C GLY A 58 14.25 6.96 -3.87
N ARG A 59 13.09 6.92 -3.25
CA ARG A 59 12.66 5.75 -2.48
C ARG A 59 11.17 5.48 -2.62
N LYS A 60 10.86 4.63 -3.56
CA LYS A 60 9.58 3.93 -3.68
C LYS A 60 9.34 3.18 -2.36
N PRO A 61 8.22 3.35 -1.65
CA PRO A 61 7.93 2.45 -0.55
C PRO A 61 7.88 1.04 -1.12
N SER A 62 8.70 0.16 -0.56
CA SER A 62 8.77 -1.23 -0.98
C SER A 62 7.43 -1.92 -0.70
N THR A 63 7.07 -2.86 -1.53
CA THR A 63 5.82 -3.60 -1.43
C THR A 63 6.11 -5.08 -1.26
N LEU A 64 5.59 -5.64 -0.18
CA LEU A 64 5.66 -7.06 0.13
C LEU A 64 4.34 -7.73 -0.27
N ALA A 65 4.42 -8.77 -1.06
CA ALA A 65 3.27 -9.60 -1.40
C ALA A 65 3.29 -10.89 -0.61
N VAL A 66 2.16 -11.34 -0.13
CA VAL A 66 2.00 -12.61 0.56
C VAL A 66 1.06 -13.49 -0.25
N LEU A 67 1.55 -14.66 -0.67
CA LEU A 67 0.73 -15.74 -1.19
C LEU A 67 0.45 -16.71 -0.05
N ALA A 68 -0.80 -16.82 0.36
CA ALA A 68 -1.22 -17.60 1.50
C ALA A 68 -2.08 -18.79 1.04
N GLN A 69 -1.51 -19.99 1.12
CA GLN A 69 -2.21 -21.22 0.73
C GLN A 69 -2.78 -21.92 1.95
N ASP A 70 -4.12 -22.11 1.95
CA ASP A 70 -4.88 -22.79 3.01
C ASP A 70 -4.65 -22.20 4.43
N THR A 71 -4.23 -20.93 4.51
CA THR A 71 -3.84 -20.31 5.78
C THR A 71 -4.97 -19.63 6.53
N ALA A 72 -6.14 -19.44 5.90
CA ALA A 72 -7.22 -18.67 6.48
C ALA A 72 -8.03 -19.41 7.58
N THR A 73 -7.60 -20.61 7.99
CA THR A 73 -8.44 -21.53 8.77
C THR A 73 -8.02 -21.71 10.22
N THR A 74 -6.87 -21.18 10.64
CA THR A 74 -6.38 -21.39 12.03
C THR A 74 -5.93 -20.08 12.68
N PRO A 75 -6.06 -19.94 14.02
CA PRO A 75 -5.54 -18.79 14.76
C PRO A 75 -4.04 -18.58 14.52
N PHE A 76 -3.27 -19.66 14.47
CA PHE A 76 -1.81 -19.60 14.21
C PHE A 76 -1.46 -18.96 12.88
N SER A 77 -2.25 -19.22 11.83
CA SER A 77 -2.05 -18.59 10.52
C SER A 77 -2.31 -17.10 10.57
N VAL A 78 -3.32 -16.69 11.32
CA VAL A 78 -3.64 -15.26 11.52
C VAL A 78 -2.49 -14.56 12.21
N ASP A 79 -1.90 -15.16 13.24
CA ASP A 79 -0.75 -14.60 13.95
C ASP A 79 0.46 -14.39 13.03
N ILE A 80 0.75 -15.36 12.13
CA ILE A 80 1.81 -15.24 11.13
C ILE A 80 1.52 -14.05 10.18
N LEU A 81 0.31 -13.96 9.65
CA LEU A 81 -0.06 -12.90 8.72
C LEU A 81 -0.01 -11.53 9.37
N LEU A 82 -0.46 -11.41 10.61
CA LEU A 82 -0.36 -10.17 11.39
C LEU A 82 1.10 -9.80 11.66
N ALA A 83 1.95 -10.75 12.01
CA ALA A 83 3.38 -10.51 12.23
C ALA A 83 4.08 -10.00 10.93
N ILE A 84 3.73 -10.58 9.79
CA ILE A 84 4.23 -10.12 8.48
C ILE A 84 3.81 -8.67 8.22
N GLU A 85 2.52 -8.35 8.41
CA GLU A 85 1.97 -7.02 8.17
C GLU A 85 2.60 -5.98 9.11
N GLN A 86 2.63 -6.26 10.42
CA GLN A 86 3.21 -5.37 11.42
C GLN A 86 4.69 -5.08 11.13
N THR A 87 5.47 -6.14 10.88
CA THR A 87 6.90 -5.98 10.56
C THR A 87 7.10 -5.18 9.27
N ALA A 88 6.36 -5.46 8.21
CA ALA A 88 6.43 -4.70 6.97
C ALA A 88 6.11 -3.22 7.22
N SER A 89 5.07 -2.94 7.99
CA SER A 89 4.65 -1.58 8.35
C SER A 89 5.71 -0.83 9.16
N GLU A 90 6.36 -1.46 10.13
CA GLU A 90 7.46 -0.88 10.94
C GLU A 90 8.63 -0.44 10.06
N PHE A 91 8.93 -1.18 9.00
CA PHE A 91 9.96 -0.82 8.02
C PHE A 91 9.47 0.14 6.92
N GLY A 92 8.23 0.61 7.01
CA GLY A 92 7.63 1.51 6.01
C GLY A 92 7.31 0.83 4.68
N TRP A 93 7.16 -0.50 4.67
CA TRP A 93 6.74 -1.27 3.52
C TRP A 93 5.21 -1.36 3.46
N ASN A 94 4.66 -1.39 2.26
CA ASN A 94 3.27 -1.80 2.07
C ASN A 94 3.21 -3.32 1.96
N SER A 95 2.15 -3.93 2.45
CA SER A 95 1.88 -5.35 2.25
C SER A 95 0.52 -5.58 1.62
N PHE A 96 0.38 -6.66 0.87
CA PHE A 96 -0.89 -7.17 0.43
C PHE A 96 -0.86 -8.69 0.36
N LEU A 97 -2.02 -9.30 0.47
CA LEU A 97 -2.17 -10.75 0.55
C LEU A 97 -3.12 -11.24 -0.54
N ILE A 98 -2.76 -12.37 -1.14
CA ILE A 98 -3.63 -13.14 -2.02
C ILE A 98 -3.75 -14.54 -1.44
N ASN A 99 -5.00 -14.97 -1.17
CA ASN A 99 -5.27 -16.33 -0.72
C ASN A 99 -5.34 -17.29 -1.91
N ILE A 100 -4.80 -18.48 -1.71
CA ILE A 100 -4.89 -19.62 -2.62
C ILE A 100 -5.69 -20.70 -1.92
N PHE A 101 -6.80 -21.11 -2.52
CA PHE A 101 -7.70 -22.13 -1.95
C PHE A 101 -7.54 -23.49 -2.63
N SER A 102 -6.89 -23.55 -3.79
CA SER A 102 -6.59 -24.77 -4.52
C SER A 102 -5.27 -24.65 -5.26
N GLU A 103 -4.63 -25.78 -5.60
CA GLU A 103 -3.40 -25.76 -6.40
C GLU A 103 -3.61 -25.17 -7.80
N ASP A 104 -4.79 -25.37 -8.38
CA ASP A 104 -5.15 -24.81 -9.69
C ASP A 104 -5.20 -23.26 -9.67
N ASP A 105 -5.49 -22.67 -8.50
CA ASP A 105 -5.50 -21.23 -8.33
C ASP A 105 -4.10 -20.60 -8.23
N ALA A 106 -3.07 -21.38 -7.92
CA ALA A 106 -1.73 -20.88 -7.61
C ALA A 106 -1.12 -20.08 -8.78
N ALA A 107 -1.23 -20.59 -10.00
CA ALA A 107 -0.70 -19.91 -11.19
C ALA A 107 -1.45 -18.60 -11.50
N ARG A 108 -2.76 -18.58 -11.27
CA ARG A 108 -3.58 -17.36 -11.42
C ARG A 108 -3.23 -16.33 -10.36
N ALA A 109 -3.12 -16.74 -9.11
CA ALA A 109 -2.74 -15.90 -7.98
C ALA A 109 -1.34 -15.31 -8.15
N ALA A 110 -0.37 -16.11 -8.62
CA ALA A 110 0.99 -15.66 -8.92
C ALA A 110 0.99 -14.56 -10.00
N ARG A 111 0.27 -14.76 -11.11
CA ARG A 111 0.16 -13.71 -12.16
C ARG A 111 -0.49 -12.44 -11.63
N GLN A 112 -1.54 -12.56 -10.83
CA GLN A 112 -2.20 -11.41 -10.21
C GLN A 112 -1.24 -10.67 -9.27
N LEU A 113 -0.49 -11.40 -8.45
CA LEU A 113 0.51 -10.84 -7.54
C LEU A 113 1.61 -10.08 -8.30
N LEU A 114 2.16 -10.69 -9.36
CA LEU A 114 3.24 -10.12 -10.16
C LEU A 114 2.79 -8.86 -10.93
N ALA A 115 1.49 -8.75 -11.28
CA ALA A 115 0.95 -7.54 -11.90
C ALA A 115 1.08 -6.30 -10.99
N HIS A 116 1.12 -6.48 -9.68
CA HIS A 116 1.38 -5.41 -8.71
C HIS A 116 2.86 -5.07 -8.54
N ARG A 117 3.77 -5.82 -9.17
CA ARG A 117 5.23 -5.63 -9.12
C ARG A 117 5.74 -5.45 -7.69
N PRO A 118 5.56 -6.43 -6.80
CA PRO A 118 6.10 -6.36 -5.45
C PRO A 118 7.62 -6.39 -5.47
N ASP A 119 8.24 -5.85 -4.41
CA ASP A 119 9.69 -5.88 -4.24
C ASP A 119 10.14 -7.17 -3.51
N GLY A 120 9.21 -7.87 -2.86
CA GLY A 120 9.44 -9.17 -2.21
C GLY A 120 8.16 -10.00 -2.16
N ILE A 121 8.31 -11.31 -2.11
CA ILE A 121 7.20 -12.27 -2.05
C ILE A 121 7.45 -13.24 -0.90
N ILE A 122 6.43 -13.44 -0.06
CA ILE A 122 6.37 -14.50 0.94
C ILE A 122 5.30 -15.50 0.50
N TYR A 123 5.67 -16.77 0.40
CA TYR A 123 4.73 -17.85 0.19
C TYR A 123 4.54 -18.60 1.50
N THR A 124 3.32 -18.66 2.01
CA THR A 124 2.99 -19.36 3.24
C THR A 124 2.04 -20.51 2.99
N THR A 125 2.26 -21.62 3.68
CA THR A 125 1.39 -22.81 3.63
C THR A 125 1.07 -23.31 5.03
N MET A 126 -0.01 -24.05 5.16
CA MET A 126 -0.32 -24.77 6.38
C MET A 126 0.45 -26.09 6.44
N GLY A 127 1.26 -26.24 7.51
CA GLY A 127 2.02 -27.46 7.79
C GLY A 127 3.23 -27.66 6.87
N LEU A 128 3.96 -28.74 7.15
CA LEU A 128 5.12 -29.16 6.35
C LEU A 128 4.64 -30.03 5.18
N ARG A 129 4.68 -29.48 3.99
CA ARG A 129 4.37 -30.22 2.76
C ARG A 129 5.24 -29.75 1.61
N HIS A 130 5.43 -30.65 0.64
CA HIS A 130 6.03 -30.25 -0.61
C HIS A 130 5.08 -29.31 -1.35
N ILE A 131 5.60 -28.20 -1.81
CA ILE A 131 4.91 -27.27 -2.69
C ILE A 131 5.68 -27.16 -3.99
N THR A 132 4.98 -27.05 -5.09
CA THR A 132 5.55 -26.68 -6.37
C THR A 132 5.23 -25.21 -6.59
N LEU A 133 6.26 -24.36 -6.58
CA LEU A 133 6.06 -22.95 -6.90
C LEU A 133 5.68 -22.81 -8.38
N PRO A 134 4.75 -21.89 -8.70
CA PRO A 134 4.49 -21.55 -10.09
C PRO A 134 5.76 -21.06 -10.78
N GLU A 135 5.99 -21.50 -12.02
CA GLU A 135 7.19 -21.12 -12.81
C GLU A 135 7.34 -19.59 -12.98
N SER A 136 6.28 -18.85 -12.77
CA SER A 136 6.27 -17.39 -12.88
C SER A 136 6.79 -16.66 -11.65
N LEU A 137 6.99 -17.34 -10.52
CA LEU A 137 7.56 -16.82 -9.27
C LEU A 137 9.05 -17.08 -9.21
#